data_a3e70311f2861ad2d505c57bbeb380fd
#
_entry.id   a3e70311f2861ad2d505c57bbeb380fd
#
_cell.length_a   1.000
_cell.length_b   1.000
_cell.length_c   1.000
_cell.angle_alpha   90.00
_cell.angle_beta   90.00
_cell.angle_gamma   90.00
#
_symmetry.space_group_name_H-M   'P 1'
#
loop_
_entity.id
_entity.type
_entity.pdbx_description
1 polymer ?
#
loop_
_entity_poly.entity_id
_entity_poly.type
_entity_poly.pdbx_seq_one_letter_code
_entity_poly.pdbx_strand_id
1 'polypeptide(L)'
;MSKVAAIIVSYNPDKNLLDSVNLLISQVEKIIIVDNGSIEEKRKDISSIKDIDNERIEVIFNEENLGIATALNIGVREALKQGFNWILTMDQDSKASKDMVEKMFEVYNNIDKKERKSILSIFPNFVDERIQSIEENSVMNTYEYVDADITSGNLVKAEVFDKVGFFDDSLFIDLVDTDFCMRLNEKNIKMIKVRDAILYHSLGESQSVKSIFGKFNTSNHSALRRYYMTRNRFYIWEKYKDLNSFTLNRDKKLFKKEFIKIILGEKDKVNKIKMVFKGYKDYKKGIRGKLK
;
A
#
# COMPACT_ATOMS: atom_id res chain seq x y z
N MET A 1 19.26 18.30 -4.22
CA MET A 1 18.96 17.40 -3.08
C MET A 1 17.61 16.75 -3.35
N SER A 2 17.45 15.49 -2.96
CA SER A 2 16.16 14.80 -3.07
C SER A 2 15.22 15.36 -1.99
N LYS A 3 14.09 15.98 -2.38
CA LYS A 3 13.08 16.46 -1.44
C LYS A 3 11.96 15.43 -1.35
N VAL A 4 11.78 14.85 -0.18
CA VAL A 4 10.80 13.79 0.07
C VAL A 4 9.60 14.33 0.83
N ALA A 5 8.38 14.06 0.32
CA ALA A 5 7.16 14.21 1.09
C ALA A 5 6.57 12.83 1.41
N ALA A 6 6.30 12.57 2.67
CA ALA A 6 5.55 11.38 3.08
C ALA A 6 4.05 11.68 3.06
N ILE A 7 3.28 10.79 2.42
CA ILE A 7 1.82 10.85 2.36
C ILE A 7 1.28 9.73 3.23
N ILE A 8 0.58 10.07 4.30
CA ILE A 8 -0.05 9.10 5.21
C ILE A 8 -1.57 9.18 5.03
N VAL A 9 -2.19 8.11 4.58
CA VAL A 9 -3.66 8.04 4.55
C VAL A 9 -4.17 7.52 5.87
N SER A 10 -5.10 8.25 6.48
CA SER A 10 -5.67 7.96 7.78
C SER A 10 -7.19 7.80 7.71
N TYR A 11 -7.72 6.82 8.45
CA TYR A 11 -9.15 6.62 8.65
C TYR A 11 -9.41 5.99 10.02
N ASN A 12 -10.03 6.74 10.93
CA ASN A 12 -10.26 6.34 12.32
C ASN A 12 -9.00 5.72 12.98
N PRO A 13 -7.86 6.44 12.98
CA PRO A 13 -6.60 5.88 13.44
C PRO A 13 -6.63 5.58 14.94
N ASP A 14 -5.77 4.66 15.33
CA ASP A 14 -5.36 4.45 16.71
C ASP A 14 -4.08 5.25 17.02
N LYS A 15 -3.41 4.92 18.14
CA LYS A 15 -2.17 5.60 18.55
C LYS A 15 -0.98 5.35 17.61
N ASN A 16 -1.05 4.35 16.72
CA ASN A 16 0.06 4.03 15.83
C ASN A 16 0.36 5.15 14.84
N LEU A 17 -0.64 5.96 14.45
CA LEU A 17 -0.41 7.11 13.57
C LEU A 17 0.62 8.09 14.14
N LEU A 18 0.53 8.41 15.42
CA LEU A 18 1.49 9.29 16.10
C LEU A 18 2.91 8.69 16.10
N ASP A 19 3.02 7.40 16.40
CA ASP A 19 4.30 6.69 16.35
C ASP A 19 4.92 6.72 14.95
N SER A 20 4.11 6.48 13.92
CA SER A 20 4.54 6.53 12.50
C SER A 20 5.06 7.91 12.11
N VAL A 21 4.36 8.98 12.51
CA VAL A 21 4.80 10.36 12.27
C VAL A 21 6.13 10.65 12.96
N ASN A 22 6.27 10.29 14.24
CA ASN A 22 7.50 10.52 15.02
C ASN A 22 8.73 9.80 14.41
N LEU A 23 8.53 8.62 13.81
CA LEU A 23 9.61 7.88 13.14
C LEU A 23 9.96 8.46 11.78
N LEU A 24 9.02 9.10 11.09
CA LEU A 24 9.23 9.65 9.75
C LEU A 24 9.73 11.09 9.74
N ILE A 25 9.38 11.90 10.75
CA ILE A 25 9.64 13.34 10.75
C ILE A 25 11.13 13.70 10.60
N SER A 26 12.04 12.83 11.04
CA SER A 26 13.48 13.01 10.87
C SER A 26 14.03 12.52 9.52
N GLN A 27 13.22 11.80 8.73
CA GLN A 27 13.63 11.14 7.50
C GLN A 27 13.15 11.82 6.23
N VAL A 28 12.15 12.73 6.36
CA VAL A 28 11.51 13.41 5.22
C VAL A 28 11.38 14.91 5.48
N GLU A 29 11.27 15.71 4.44
CA GLU A 29 11.13 17.16 4.56
C GLU A 29 9.69 17.59 4.86
N LYS A 30 8.69 16.78 4.49
CA LYS A 30 7.27 17.08 4.72
C LYS A 30 6.50 15.79 5.01
N ILE A 31 5.52 15.88 5.90
CA ILE A 31 4.50 14.85 6.10
C ILE A 31 3.14 15.45 5.80
N ILE A 32 2.39 14.83 4.88
CA ILE A 32 1.03 15.20 4.55
C ILE A 32 0.12 14.06 5.00
N ILE A 33 -0.68 14.30 6.03
CA ILE A 33 -1.67 13.36 6.53
C ILE A 33 -2.99 13.67 5.83
N VAL A 34 -3.55 12.69 5.13
CA VAL A 34 -4.87 12.81 4.51
C VAL A 34 -5.86 11.98 5.33
N ASP A 35 -6.64 12.66 6.16
CA ASP A 35 -7.75 12.04 6.88
C ASP A 35 -8.91 11.76 5.93
N ASN A 36 -9.24 10.50 5.78
CA ASN A 36 -10.22 10.04 4.80
C ASN A 36 -11.63 9.91 5.40
N GLY A 37 -12.07 10.94 6.14
CA GLY A 37 -13.40 11.02 6.69
C GLY A 37 -13.57 10.30 8.03
N SER A 38 -12.63 10.45 8.95
CA SER A 38 -12.73 9.94 10.32
C SER A 38 -13.83 10.61 11.12
N ILE A 39 -14.25 9.97 12.21
CA ILE A 39 -15.18 10.55 13.18
C ILE A 39 -14.54 11.74 13.90
N GLU A 40 -15.36 12.66 14.39
CA GLU A 40 -14.93 13.95 14.97
C GLU A 40 -13.91 13.81 16.09
N GLU A 41 -14.07 12.78 16.97
CA GLU A 41 -13.11 12.50 18.04
C GLU A 41 -11.72 12.21 17.48
N LYS A 42 -11.63 11.38 16.44
CA LYS A 42 -10.36 11.03 15.79
C LYS A 42 -9.75 12.19 15.01
N ARG A 43 -10.58 13.05 14.41
CA ARG A 43 -10.10 14.27 13.75
C ARG A 43 -9.39 15.22 14.72
N LYS A 44 -9.86 15.32 15.97
CA LYS A 44 -9.17 16.10 17.01
C LYS A 44 -7.79 15.51 17.33
N ASP A 45 -7.70 14.18 17.48
CA ASP A 45 -6.43 13.50 17.68
C ASP A 45 -5.46 13.76 16.52
N ILE A 46 -5.94 13.64 15.28
CA ILE A 46 -5.13 13.90 14.06
C ILE A 46 -4.69 15.36 13.99
N SER A 47 -5.59 16.31 14.32
CA SER A 47 -5.26 17.74 14.33
C SER A 47 -4.12 18.07 15.26
N SER A 48 -4.05 17.44 16.43
CA SER A 48 -2.98 17.65 17.42
C SER A 48 -1.61 17.16 16.95
N ILE A 49 -1.55 16.23 16.01
CA ILE A 49 -0.28 15.76 15.43
C ILE A 49 0.45 16.89 14.72
N LYS A 50 -0.27 17.86 14.15
CA LYS A 50 0.33 19.03 13.51
C LYS A 50 1.17 19.87 14.48
N ASP A 51 0.84 19.84 15.78
CA ASP A 51 1.55 20.62 16.80
C ASP A 51 2.98 20.11 17.08
N ILE A 52 3.33 18.90 16.61
CA ILE A 52 4.69 18.35 16.69
C ILE A 52 5.67 19.20 15.86
N ASP A 53 5.28 19.55 14.65
CA ASP A 53 6.03 20.40 13.74
C ASP A 53 5.07 20.98 12.68
N ASN A 54 4.53 22.15 12.95
CA ASN A 54 3.51 22.77 12.11
C ASN A 54 4.02 23.28 10.74
N GLU A 55 5.34 23.37 10.57
CA GLU A 55 5.95 23.71 9.29
C GLU A 55 6.08 22.48 8.39
N ARG A 56 6.42 21.32 8.98
CA ARG A 56 6.65 20.08 8.25
C ARG A 56 5.46 19.13 8.24
N ILE A 57 4.45 19.30 9.10
CA ILE A 57 3.26 18.44 9.13
C ILE A 57 2.05 19.22 8.62
N GLU A 58 1.40 18.66 7.63
CA GLU A 58 0.16 19.16 7.06
C GLU A 58 -0.94 18.12 7.18
N VAL A 59 -2.16 18.55 7.50
CA VAL A 59 -3.32 17.67 7.60
C VAL A 59 -4.42 18.15 6.66
N ILE A 60 -4.90 17.24 5.83
CA ILE A 60 -6.01 17.47 4.90
C ILE A 60 -7.17 16.57 5.34
N PHE A 61 -8.34 17.15 5.58
CA PHE A 61 -9.54 16.43 6.02
C PHE A 61 -10.52 16.26 4.85
N ASN A 62 -10.84 15.00 4.52
CA ASN A 62 -11.97 14.68 3.65
C ASN A 62 -13.27 14.65 4.48
N GLU A 63 -14.39 15.04 3.90
CA GLU A 63 -15.69 15.02 4.60
C GLU A 63 -16.19 13.59 4.81
N GLU A 64 -15.90 12.68 3.87
CA GLU A 64 -16.27 11.27 3.93
C GLU A 64 -15.12 10.35 3.46
N ASN A 65 -15.27 9.05 3.66
CA ASN A 65 -14.35 8.06 3.12
C ASN A 65 -14.51 7.94 1.59
N LEU A 66 -13.52 8.49 0.87
CA LEU A 66 -13.43 8.51 -0.59
C LEU A 66 -12.69 7.30 -1.18
N GLY A 67 -12.20 6.39 -0.33
CA GLY A 67 -11.31 5.29 -0.71
C GLY A 67 -9.83 5.67 -0.67
N ILE A 68 -8.98 4.63 -0.53
CA ILE A 68 -7.54 4.84 -0.31
C ILE A 68 -6.85 5.49 -1.52
N ALA A 69 -7.26 5.11 -2.74
CA ALA A 69 -6.68 5.65 -3.97
C ALA A 69 -6.90 7.18 -4.07
N THR A 70 -8.13 7.65 -3.83
CA THR A 70 -8.46 9.08 -3.84
C THR A 70 -7.71 9.83 -2.75
N ALA A 71 -7.65 9.27 -1.54
CA ALA A 71 -6.93 9.91 -0.44
C ALA A 71 -5.41 10.03 -0.73
N LEU A 72 -4.79 8.98 -1.26
CA LEU A 72 -3.39 9.02 -1.73
C LEU A 72 -3.21 10.10 -2.80
N ASN A 73 -4.11 10.17 -3.78
CA ASN A 73 -4.03 11.15 -4.86
C ASN A 73 -4.14 12.59 -4.37
N ILE A 74 -4.94 12.86 -3.35
CA ILE A 74 -5.04 14.18 -2.71
C ILE A 74 -3.67 14.57 -2.13
N GLY A 75 -3.06 13.71 -1.32
CA GLY A 75 -1.75 13.97 -0.73
C GLY A 75 -0.64 14.09 -1.76
N VAL A 76 -0.62 13.21 -2.77
CA VAL A 76 0.37 13.25 -3.86
C VAL A 76 0.25 14.56 -4.64
N ARG A 77 -0.96 15.01 -5.01
CA ARG A 77 -1.15 16.28 -5.73
C ARG A 77 -0.66 17.47 -4.92
N GLU A 78 -0.91 17.48 -3.61
CA GLU A 78 -0.43 18.55 -2.74
C GLU A 78 1.10 18.55 -2.64
N ALA A 79 1.73 17.39 -2.49
CA ALA A 79 3.18 17.28 -2.48
C ALA A 79 3.81 17.74 -3.82
N LEU A 80 3.24 17.34 -4.95
CA LEU A 80 3.70 17.77 -6.28
C LEU A 80 3.57 19.30 -6.47
N LYS A 81 2.47 19.88 -6.01
CA LYS A 81 2.24 21.34 -6.04
C LYS A 81 3.28 22.10 -5.20
N GLN A 82 3.73 21.50 -4.08
CA GLN A 82 4.80 22.04 -3.24
C GLN A 82 6.21 21.76 -3.79
N GLY A 83 6.35 21.09 -4.92
CA GLY A 83 7.62 20.88 -5.63
C GLY A 83 8.48 19.74 -5.06
N PHE A 84 7.88 18.79 -4.35
CA PHE A 84 8.58 17.59 -3.92
C PHE A 84 8.86 16.68 -5.12
N ASN A 85 10.06 16.10 -5.18
CA ASN A 85 10.49 15.26 -6.30
C ASN A 85 10.52 13.76 -5.97
N TRP A 86 10.30 13.42 -4.71
CA TRP A 86 10.08 12.07 -4.22
C TRP A 86 8.86 12.03 -3.30
N ILE A 87 8.02 11.02 -3.48
CA ILE A 87 6.81 10.79 -2.70
C ILE A 87 6.96 9.45 -1.98
N LEU A 88 6.86 9.45 -0.66
CA LEU A 88 6.81 8.26 0.16
C LEU A 88 5.36 8.02 0.60
N THR A 89 4.75 6.93 0.16
CA THR A 89 3.39 6.57 0.58
C THR A 89 3.42 5.65 1.79
N MET A 90 2.55 5.90 2.78
CA MET A 90 2.53 5.16 4.04
C MET A 90 1.09 4.87 4.49
N ASP A 91 0.89 3.70 5.07
CA ASP A 91 -0.32 3.39 5.82
C ASP A 91 -0.21 3.93 7.25
N GLN A 92 -1.35 4.25 7.88
CA GLN A 92 -1.41 4.84 9.23
C GLN A 92 -0.84 3.96 10.34
N ASP A 93 -0.74 2.65 10.12
CA ASP A 93 -0.31 1.63 11.07
C ASP A 93 1.07 1.02 10.74
N SER A 94 1.76 1.57 9.74
CA SER A 94 3.10 1.15 9.35
C SER A 94 4.16 2.00 10.03
N LYS A 95 5.25 1.37 10.50
CA LYS A 95 6.36 2.06 11.19
C LYS A 95 7.66 1.87 10.43
N ALA A 96 8.25 2.96 9.98
CA ALA A 96 9.56 2.96 9.35
C ALA A 96 10.68 2.68 10.38
N SER A 97 11.73 1.91 10.03
CA SER A 97 12.96 1.95 10.81
C SER A 97 13.57 3.35 10.76
N LYS A 98 14.42 3.70 11.72
CA LYS A 98 14.97 5.06 11.89
C LYS A 98 15.77 5.56 10.67
N ASP A 99 16.20 4.66 9.81
CA ASP A 99 17.10 4.87 8.67
C ASP A 99 16.53 4.33 7.36
N MET A 100 15.24 4.04 7.31
CA MET A 100 14.60 3.40 6.14
C MET A 100 14.80 4.20 4.85
N VAL A 101 14.52 5.50 4.88
CA VAL A 101 14.63 6.37 3.69
C VAL A 101 16.10 6.59 3.31
N GLU A 102 16.99 6.74 4.29
CA GLU A 102 18.43 6.85 4.08
C GLU A 102 18.97 5.63 3.34
N LYS A 103 18.69 4.42 3.83
CA LYS A 103 19.09 3.16 3.20
C LYS A 103 18.55 2.98 1.79
N MET A 104 17.30 3.40 1.55
CA MET A 104 16.77 3.40 0.19
C MET A 104 17.58 4.27 -0.75
N PHE A 105 17.94 5.49 -0.32
CA PHE A 105 18.75 6.39 -1.12
C PHE A 105 20.21 5.93 -1.25
N GLU A 106 20.82 5.36 -0.23
CA GLU A 106 22.16 4.80 -0.30
C GLU A 106 22.25 3.73 -1.39
N VAL A 107 21.36 2.74 -1.36
CA VAL A 107 21.30 1.69 -2.39
C VAL A 107 21.04 2.29 -3.76
N TYR A 108 20.02 3.15 -3.88
CA TYR A 108 19.66 3.79 -5.15
C TYR A 108 20.82 4.59 -5.74
N ASN A 109 21.56 5.34 -4.93
CA ASN A 109 22.70 6.17 -5.40
C ASN A 109 23.91 5.36 -5.81
N ASN A 110 24.09 4.15 -5.26
CA ASN A 110 25.16 3.24 -5.61
C ASN A 110 24.90 2.44 -6.91
N ILE A 111 23.65 2.43 -7.41
CA ILE A 111 23.33 1.81 -8.69
C ILE A 111 23.92 2.64 -9.84
N ASP A 112 24.44 1.95 -10.88
CA ASP A 112 24.97 2.61 -12.07
C ASP A 112 24.00 3.66 -12.64
N LYS A 113 24.53 4.81 -13.06
CA LYS A 113 23.70 5.94 -13.52
C LYS A 113 22.77 5.61 -14.68
N LYS A 114 23.19 4.71 -15.59
CA LYS A 114 22.38 4.31 -16.75
C LYS A 114 21.19 3.45 -16.30
N GLU A 115 21.46 2.50 -15.45
CA GLU A 115 20.44 1.61 -14.87
C GLU A 115 19.46 2.37 -13.97
N ARG A 116 19.99 3.23 -13.07
CA ARG A 116 19.23 4.06 -12.15
C ARG A 116 18.17 4.94 -12.81
N LYS A 117 18.39 5.39 -14.05
CA LYS A 117 17.41 6.18 -14.81
C LYS A 117 16.09 5.45 -15.05
N SER A 118 16.11 4.14 -15.09
CA SER A 118 14.91 3.32 -15.29
C SER A 118 14.21 2.96 -13.98
N ILE A 119 14.86 3.18 -12.81
CA ILE A 119 14.32 2.86 -11.50
C ILE A 119 13.65 4.11 -10.93
N LEU A 120 12.33 4.09 -10.85
CA LEU A 120 11.53 5.24 -10.40
C LEU A 120 10.67 4.93 -9.16
N SER A 121 10.74 3.70 -8.63
CA SER A 121 10.02 3.28 -7.44
C SER A 121 10.91 2.34 -6.61
N ILE A 122 10.97 2.58 -5.31
CA ILE A 122 11.80 1.87 -4.35
C ILE A 122 10.92 1.43 -3.20
N PHE A 123 10.94 0.14 -2.87
CA PHE A 123 10.20 -0.44 -1.76
C PHE A 123 11.14 -0.84 -0.62
N PRO A 124 10.69 -0.74 0.63
CA PRO A 124 11.39 -1.32 1.77
C PRO A 124 11.16 -2.83 1.83
N ASN A 125 11.92 -3.49 2.66
CA ASN A 125 11.62 -4.83 3.13
C ASN A 125 10.65 -4.72 4.30
N PHE A 126 9.44 -5.26 4.18
CA PHE A 126 8.48 -5.25 5.27
C PHE A 126 8.64 -6.47 6.17
N VAL A 127 8.56 -6.22 7.48
CA VAL A 127 8.67 -7.24 8.52
C VAL A 127 7.41 -7.19 9.39
N ASP A 128 6.81 -8.33 9.66
CA ASP A 128 5.71 -8.42 10.62
C ASP A 128 6.28 -8.26 12.04
N GLU A 129 5.89 -7.22 12.77
CA GLU A 129 6.35 -6.96 14.15
C GLU A 129 6.21 -8.17 15.08
N ARG A 130 5.34 -9.12 14.76
CA ARG A 130 5.10 -10.35 15.54
C ARG A 130 6.11 -11.45 15.26
N ILE A 131 6.93 -11.31 14.22
CA ILE A 131 7.93 -12.30 13.81
C ILE A 131 9.31 -11.77 14.20
N GLN A 132 9.87 -12.25 15.30
CA GLN A 132 11.15 -11.79 15.87
C GLN A 132 12.40 -12.22 15.11
N SER A 133 12.30 -12.96 14.03
CA SER A 133 13.46 -13.42 13.26
C SER A 133 13.55 -12.70 11.92
N ILE A 134 14.37 -11.65 11.86
CA ILE A 134 14.98 -11.26 10.60
C ILE A 134 15.97 -12.38 10.29
N GLU A 135 15.67 -13.25 9.33
CA GLU A 135 16.68 -14.16 8.81
C GLU A 135 17.79 -13.30 8.21
N GLU A 136 18.94 -13.26 8.87
CA GLU A 136 20.19 -12.75 8.30
C GLU A 136 20.60 -13.69 7.17
N ASN A 137 19.89 -13.62 6.07
CA ASN A 137 20.34 -14.26 4.86
C ASN A 137 21.51 -13.45 4.32
N SER A 138 22.69 -14.03 4.40
CA SER A 138 23.94 -13.55 3.78
C SER A 138 23.85 -13.56 2.25
N VAL A 139 22.98 -12.69 1.69
CA VAL A 139 22.81 -12.57 0.25
C VAL A 139 23.57 -11.34 -0.23
N MET A 140 24.46 -11.53 -1.19
CA MET A 140 25.38 -10.51 -1.75
C MET A 140 24.68 -9.28 -2.35
N ASN A 141 23.37 -9.30 -2.57
CA ASN A 141 22.65 -8.20 -3.19
C ASN A 141 21.86 -7.38 -2.16
N THR A 142 22.12 -6.09 -2.09
CA THR A 142 21.43 -5.13 -1.22
C THR A 142 20.01 -4.82 -1.68
N TYR A 143 19.64 -5.14 -2.92
CA TYR A 143 18.30 -4.96 -3.49
C TYR A 143 17.94 -6.09 -4.46
N GLU A 144 16.66 -6.17 -4.79
CA GLU A 144 16.11 -7.03 -5.83
C GLU A 144 15.09 -6.28 -6.70
N TYR A 145 14.93 -6.70 -7.95
CA TYR A 145 13.84 -6.22 -8.80
C TYR A 145 12.53 -6.89 -8.43
N VAL A 146 11.47 -6.10 -8.35
CA VAL A 146 10.12 -6.58 -8.07
C VAL A 146 9.16 -6.13 -9.17
N ASP A 147 8.11 -6.90 -9.42
CA ASP A 147 7.05 -6.51 -10.36
C ASP A 147 5.85 -5.85 -9.67
N ALA A 148 5.72 -6.02 -8.36
CA ALA A 148 4.81 -5.27 -7.50
C ALA A 148 5.16 -5.45 -6.03
N ASP A 149 4.81 -4.45 -5.22
CA ASP A 149 4.81 -4.52 -3.76
C ASP A 149 3.69 -3.62 -3.20
N ILE A 150 3.54 -3.61 -1.87
CA ILE A 150 2.50 -2.82 -1.19
C ILE A 150 2.78 -1.33 -1.27
N THR A 151 1.71 -0.52 -1.20
CA THR A 151 1.82 0.95 -1.26
C THR A 151 2.57 1.51 -0.05
N SER A 152 2.45 0.90 1.12
CA SER A 152 3.12 1.39 2.33
C SER A 152 4.63 1.26 2.23
N GLY A 153 5.36 2.36 2.44
CA GLY A 153 6.81 2.45 2.29
C GLY A 153 7.30 2.66 0.85
N ASN A 154 6.41 2.77 -0.13
CA ASN A 154 6.82 2.98 -1.52
C ASN A 154 7.34 4.41 -1.73
N LEU A 155 8.64 4.53 -2.02
CA LEU A 155 9.31 5.78 -2.37
C LEU A 155 9.34 5.94 -3.88
N VAL A 156 8.50 6.83 -4.41
CA VAL A 156 8.25 7.02 -5.85
C VAL A 156 8.75 8.38 -6.31
N LYS A 157 9.44 8.42 -7.46
CA LYS A 157 9.77 9.69 -8.11
C LYS A 157 8.51 10.40 -8.61
N ALA A 158 8.44 11.71 -8.39
CA ALA A 158 7.33 12.56 -8.83
C ALA A 158 7.01 12.42 -10.33
N GLU A 159 8.02 12.30 -11.18
CA GLU A 159 7.87 12.11 -12.63
C GLU A 159 7.07 10.85 -13.04
N VAL A 160 6.89 9.91 -12.13
CA VAL A 160 6.08 8.70 -12.37
C VAL A 160 4.62 9.09 -12.61
N PHE A 161 4.10 10.04 -11.85
CA PHE A 161 2.70 10.45 -11.94
C PHE A 161 2.36 11.10 -13.30
N ASP A 162 3.35 11.73 -13.95
CA ASP A 162 3.21 12.22 -15.32
C ASP A 162 3.23 11.09 -16.36
N LYS A 163 3.98 10.01 -16.08
CA LYS A 163 4.19 8.89 -17.03
C LYS A 163 3.08 7.86 -17.00
N VAL A 164 2.54 7.54 -15.83
CA VAL A 164 1.55 6.47 -15.65
C VAL A 164 0.24 6.95 -15.04
N GLY A 165 0.14 8.23 -14.66
CA GLY A 165 -1.00 8.80 -13.96
C GLY A 165 -1.01 8.47 -12.46
N PHE A 166 -2.04 8.96 -11.79
CA PHE A 166 -2.27 8.79 -10.35
C PHE A 166 -2.84 7.39 -10.04
N PHE A 167 -3.02 7.07 -8.76
CA PHE A 167 -3.70 5.84 -8.35
C PHE A 167 -5.13 5.78 -8.91
N ASP A 168 -5.62 4.58 -9.26
CA ASP A 168 -6.95 4.43 -9.87
C ASP A 168 -8.06 4.58 -8.80
N ASP A 169 -8.67 5.75 -8.74
CA ASP A 169 -9.76 6.10 -7.80
C ASP A 169 -10.95 5.12 -7.90
N SER A 170 -11.16 4.52 -9.05
CA SER A 170 -12.27 3.60 -9.31
C SER A 170 -12.16 2.29 -8.54
N LEU A 171 -10.99 1.95 -8.02
CA LEU A 171 -10.78 0.75 -7.22
C LEU A 171 -11.30 0.92 -5.77
N PHE A 172 -11.31 2.13 -5.24
CA PHE A 172 -11.70 2.49 -3.88
C PHE A 172 -10.76 1.91 -2.80
N ILE A 173 -10.62 0.59 -2.70
CA ILE A 173 -9.74 -0.14 -1.78
C ILE A 173 -9.37 -1.50 -2.36
N ASP A 174 -8.22 -2.04 -1.99
CA ASP A 174 -7.60 -3.29 -2.45
C ASP A 174 -7.15 -3.24 -3.94
N LEU A 175 -5.95 -3.75 -4.21
CA LEU A 175 -5.30 -3.81 -5.52
C LEU A 175 -4.95 -2.44 -6.15
N VAL A 176 -5.00 -1.37 -5.39
CA VAL A 176 -4.58 -0.03 -5.79
C VAL A 176 -3.07 0.01 -6.05
N ASP A 177 -2.30 -0.63 -5.17
CA ASP A 177 -0.86 -0.90 -5.30
C ASP A 177 -0.54 -1.73 -6.55
N THR A 178 -1.24 -2.84 -6.71
CA THR A 178 -1.05 -3.75 -7.83
C THR A 178 -1.32 -3.04 -9.17
N ASP A 179 -2.43 -2.28 -9.29
CA ASP A 179 -2.72 -1.51 -10.51
C ASP A 179 -1.59 -0.52 -10.82
N PHE A 180 -1.14 0.21 -9.81
CA PHE A 180 -0.08 1.21 -9.98
C PHE A 180 1.22 0.56 -10.45
N CYS A 181 1.65 -0.54 -9.82
CA CYS A 181 2.85 -1.29 -10.21
C CYS A 181 2.73 -1.90 -11.62
N MET A 182 1.56 -2.42 -11.99
CA MET A 182 1.36 -2.96 -13.35
C MET A 182 1.48 -1.87 -14.42
N ARG A 183 0.99 -0.63 -14.16
CA ARG A 183 1.20 0.49 -15.09
C ARG A 183 2.67 0.90 -15.21
N LEU A 184 3.44 0.80 -14.13
CA LEU A 184 4.90 0.98 -14.19
C LEU A 184 5.56 -0.07 -15.10
N ASN A 185 5.17 -1.34 -14.93
CA ASN A 185 5.69 -2.44 -15.75
C ASN A 185 5.34 -2.26 -17.24
N GLU A 186 4.11 -1.84 -17.59
CA GLU A 186 3.73 -1.54 -18.98
C GLU A 186 4.59 -0.45 -19.62
N LYS A 187 5.12 0.46 -18.81
CA LYS A 187 6.05 1.53 -19.23
C LYS A 187 7.53 1.14 -19.12
N ASN A 188 7.83 -0.12 -18.81
CA ASN A 188 9.19 -0.60 -18.56
C ASN A 188 9.94 0.19 -17.48
N ILE A 189 9.21 0.77 -16.53
CA ILE A 189 9.76 1.44 -15.35
C ILE A 189 10.12 0.36 -14.33
N LYS A 190 11.37 0.33 -13.92
CA LYS A 190 11.88 -0.64 -12.96
C LYS A 190 11.52 -0.24 -11.53
N MET A 191 11.24 -1.24 -10.74
CA MET A 191 10.99 -1.14 -9.30
C MET A 191 11.97 -2.03 -8.56
N ILE A 192 12.52 -1.53 -7.45
CA ILE A 192 13.43 -2.29 -6.61
C ILE A 192 12.90 -2.38 -5.17
N LYS A 193 13.23 -3.48 -4.51
CA LYS A 193 13.06 -3.65 -3.06
C LYS A 193 14.43 -3.63 -2.41
N VAL A 194 14.64 -2.73 -1.43
CA VAL A 194 15.87 -2.60 -0.66
C VAL A 194 15.75 -3.43 0.61
N ARG A 195 16.67 -4.39 0.80
CA ARG A 195 16.57 -5.40 1.86
C ARG A 195 16.78 -4.83 3.26
N ASP A 196 17.71 -3.88 3.40
CA ASP A 196 18.08 -3.30 4.69
C ASP A 196 17.21 -2.10 5.09
N ALA A 197 16.38 -1.59 4.18
CA ALA A 197 15.38 -0.58 4.49
C ALA A 197 14.16 -1.27 5.08
N ILE A 198 13.95 -1.19 6.38
CA ILE A 198 12.93 -1.95 7.08
C ILE A 198 11.67 -1.14 7.32
N LEU A 199 10.53 -1.72 6.96
CA LEU A 199 9.20 -1.24 7.32
C LEU A 199 8.52 -2.28 8.21
N TYR A 200 8.17 -1.90 9.43
CA TYR A 200 7.36 -2.73 10.31
C TYR A 200 5.89 -2.53 9.95
N HIS A 201 5.24 -3.59 9.54
CA HIS A 201 3.83 -3.56 9.13
C HIS A 201 3.08 -4.73 9.74
N SER A 202 1.99 -4.45 10.40
CA SER A 202 1.07 -5.48 10.91
C SER A 202 0.24 -6.03 9.76
N LEU A 203 0.59 -7.20 9.27
CA LEU A 203 -0.25 -7.96 8.32
C LEU A 203 -1.54 -8.35 9.03
N GLY A 204 -2.55 -7.47 9.11
CA GLY A 204 -3.89 -7.69 9.61
C GLY A 204 -4.09 -8.87 10.59
N GLU A 205 -5.25 -9.10 11.15
CA GLU A 205 -5.52 -10.24 12.05
C GLU A 205 -5.48 -11.58 11.30
N SER A 206 -4.26 -12.08 11.07
CA SER A 206 -4.07 -13.46 10.61
C SER A 206 -4.54 -14.42 11.71
N GLN A 207 -5.67 -15.07 11.49
CA GLN A 207 -6.20 -16.06 12.41
C GLN A 207 -5.78 -17.47 11.97
N SER A 208 -5.19 -18.22 12.91
CA SER A 208 -4.92 -19.63 12.69
C SER A 208 -6.20 -20.44 12.96
N VAL A 209 -6.68 -21.11 11.94
CA VAL A 209 -7.89 -21.93 12.00
C VAL A 209 -7.53 -23.39 11.92
N LYS A 210 -8.10 -24.20 12.86
CA LYS A 210 -8.06 -25.67 12.78
C LYS A 210 -9.28 -26.15 12.01
N SER A 211 -9.07 -26.90 10.94
CA SER A 211 -10.11 -27.57 10.17
C SER A 211 -9.86 -29.08 10.14
N ILE A 212 -10.81 -29.82 9.62
CA ILE A 212 -10.65 -31.27 9.36
C ILE A 212 -9.51 -31.57 8.37
N PHE A 213 -9.07 -30.58 7.59
CA PHE A 213 -7.95 -30.69 6.64
C PHE A 213 -6.62 -30.14 7.19
N GLY A 214 -6.54 -29.88 8.50
CA GLY A 214 -5.34 -29.37 9.15
C GLY A 214 -5.44 -27.91 9.56
N LYS A 215 -4.31 -27.35 10.02
CA LYS A 215 -4.18 -25.99 10.50
C LYS A 215 -3.76 -25.07 9.35
N PHE A 216 -4.47 -23.96 9.13
CA PHE A 216 -4.12 -22.96 8.13
C PHE A 216 -4.41 -21.55 8.62
N ASN A 217 -3.70 -20.57 8.08
CA ASN A 217 -3.89 -19.16 8.39
C ASN A 217 -4.84 -18.52 7.38
N THR A 218 -5.76 -17.67 7.89
CA THR A 218 -6.65 -16.83 7.08
C THR A 218 -6.67 -15.41 7.62
N SER A 219 -6.81 -14.43 6.73
CA SER A 219 -6.93 -13.01 7.09
C SER A 219 -8.31 -12.61 7.59
N ASN A 220 -9.30 -13.48 7.49
CA ASN A 220 -10.68 -13.28 7.96
C ASN A 220 -11.27 -11.90 7.60
N HIS A 221 -10.94 -11.34 6.43
CA HIS A 221 -11.44 -10.04 5.98
C HIS A 221 -12.96 -9.94 6.04
N SER A 222 -13.48 -8.72 6.24
CA SER A 222 -14.92 -8.46 6.25
C SER A 222 -15.59 -8.82 4.91
N ALA A 223 -16.90 -9.08 4.93
CA ALA A 223 -17.66 -9.37 3.72
C ALA A 223 -17.56 -8.23 2.69
N LEU A 224 -17.58 -6.97 3.14
CA LEU A 224 -17.41 -5.80 2.28
C LEU A 224 -16.01 -5.79 1.62
N ARG A 225 -14.95 -6.10 2.36
CA ARG A 225 -13.60 -6.18 1.78
C ARG A 225 -13.49 -7.32 0.78
N ARG A 226 -14.13 -8.47 1.03
CA ARG A 226 -14.20 -9.58 0.05
C ARG A 226 -14.88 -9.17 -1.27
N TYR A 227 -15.87 -8.27 -1.20
CA TYR A 227 -16.47 -7.69 -2.40
C TYR A 227 -15.46 -6.91 -3.23
N TYR A 228 -14.76 -5.93 -2.62
CA TYR A 228 -13.78 -5.11 -3.33
C TYR A 228 -12.62 -5.95 -3.88
N MET A 229 -12.04 -6.82 -3.05
CA MET A 229 -10.98 -7.74 -3.48
C MET A 229 -11.39 -8.55 -4.70
N THR A 230 -12.61 -9.09 -4.73
CA THR A 230 -13.09 -9.90 -5.87
C THR A 230 -13.32 -9.03 -7.09
N ARG A 231 -14.10 -7.95 -6.96
CA ARG A 231 -14.41 -7.05 -8.07
C ARG A 231 -13.14 -6.52 -8.75
N ASN A 232 -12.23 -6.00 -7.93
CA ASN A 232 -11.01 -5.37 -8.43
C ASN A 232 -10.04 -6.38 -9.05
N ARG A 233 -9.93 -7.61 -8.49
CA ARG A 233 -9.12 -8.68 -9.10
C ARG A 233 -9.51 -8.97 -10.54
N PHE A 234 -10.80 -9.12 -10.81
CA PHE A 234 -11.25 -9.40 -12.16
C PHE A 234 -10.97 -8.24 -13.11
N TYR A 235 -11.07 -6.98 -12.65
CA TYR A 235 -10.65 -5.82 -13.44
C TYR A 235 -9.16 -5.83 -13.75
N ILE A 236 -8.33 -6.08 -12.74
CA ILE A 236 -6.87 -6.11 -12.89
C ILE A 236 -6.45 -7.26 -13.81
N TRP A 237 -7.01 -8.45 -13.64
CA TRP A 237 -6.69 -9.59 -14.48
C TRP A 237 -7.10 -9.40 -15.94
N GLU A 238 -8.21 -8.72 -16.21
CA GLU A 238 -8.64 -8.40 -17.57
C GLU A 238 -7.78 -7.30 -18.18
N LYS A 239 -7.54 -6.22 -17.42
CA LYS A 239 -6.76 -5.05 -17.86
C LYS A 239 -5.33 -5.44 -18.24
N TYR A 240 -4.70 -6.31 -17.46
CA TYR A 240 -3.30 -6.71 -17.64
C TYR A 240 -3.15 -8.17 -18.11
N LYS A 241 -4.12 -8.69 -18.85
CA LYS A 241 -4.10 -10.10 -19.32
C LYS A 241 -2.89 -10.46 -20.15
N ASP A 242 -2.35 -9.50 -20.91
CA ASP A 242 -1.23 -9.65 -21.81
C ASP A 242 0.13 -9.33 -21.16
N LEU A 243 0.11 -8.85 -19.91
CA LEU A 243 1.31 -8.58 -19.15
C LEU A 243 1.82 -9.85 -18.46
N ASN A 244 3.09 -10.21 -18.73
CA ASN A 244 3.72 -11.33 -18.03
C ASN A 244 4.20 -10.89 -16.63
N SER A 245 3.33 -11.00 -15.63
CA SER A 245 3.61 -10.63 -14.24
C SER A 245 3.57 -11.85 -13.33
N PHE A 246 4.61 -12.02 -12.53
CA PHE A 246 4.67 -13.05 -11.48
C PHE A 246 3.57 -12.83 -10.43
N THR A 247 3.38 -11.58 -10.01
CA THR A 247 2.39 -11.18 -9.01
C THR A 247 0.98 -11.51 -9.46
N LEU A 248 0.59 -11.16 -10.69
CA LEU A 248 -0.74 -11.48 -11.22
C LEU A 248 -0.97 -12.98 -11.36
N ASN A 249 0.03 -13.72 -11.82
CA ASN A 249 -0.06 -15.17 -11.95
C ASN A 249 -0.18 -15.84 -10.58
N ARG A 250 0.54 -15.34 -9.57
CA ARG A 250 0.43 -15.79 -8.18
C ARG A 250 -0.94 -15.48 -7.59
N ASP A 251 -1.47 -14.26 -7.82
CA ASP A 251 -2.79 -13.84 -7.31
C ASP A 251 -3.91 -14.72 -7.87
N LYS A 252 -3.90 -15.02 -9.17
CA LYS A 252 -4.86 -15.95 -9.79
C LYS A 252 -4.86 -17.34 -9.13
N LYS A 253 -3.67 -17.86 -8.77
CA LYS A 253 -3.54 -19.14 -8.06
C LYS A 253 -4.04 -19.05 -6.61
N LEU A 254 -3.76 -17.94 -5.93
CA LEU A 254 -4.15 -17.74 -4.53
C LEU A 254 -5.65 -17.52 -4.37
N PHE A 255 -6.34 -16.89 -5.32
CA PHE A 255 -7.77 -16.63 -5.26
C PHE A 255 -8.61 -17.89 -5.03
N LYS A 256 -8.28 -19.00 -5.71
CA LYS A 256 -8.95 -20.29 -5.50
C LYS A 256 -8.74 -20.82 -4.07
N LYS A 257 -7.52 -20.67 -3.55
CA LYS A 257 -7.19 -21.10 -2.18
C LYS A 257 -7.90 -20.24 -1.14
N GLU A 258 -7.98 -18.93 -1.36
CA GLU A 258 -8.72 -18.02 -0.48
C GLU A 258 -10.21 -18.35 -0.41
N PHE A 259 -10.83 -18.63 -1.54
CA PHE A 259 -12.24 -19.04 -1.58
C PHE A 259 -12.49 -20.31 -0.75
N ILE A 260 -11.60 -21.31 -0.87
CA ILE A 260 -11.67 -22.52 -0.05
C ILE A 260 -11.51 -22.19 1.45
N LYS A 261 -10.57 -21.30 1.81
CA LYS A 261 -10.35 -20.87 3.20
C LYS A 261 -11.59 -20.18 3.79
N ILE A 262 -12.32 -19.37 3.01
CA ILE A 262 -13.57 -18.76 3.45
C ILE A 262 -14.58 -19.84 3.84
N ILE A 263 -14.76 -20.85 2.98
CA ILE A 263 -15.73 -21.93 3.20
C ILE A 263 -15.36 -22.77 4.44
N LEU A 264 -14.09 -23.11 4.59
CA LEU A 264 -13.65 -24.05 5.61
C LEU A 264 -13.44 -23.41 6.99
N GLY A 265 -12.98 -22.14 7.06
CA GLY A 265 -12.43 -21.64 8.32
C GLY A 265 -12.84 -20.22 8.74
N GLU A 266 -13.36 -19.39 7.85
CA GLU A 266 -13.66 -18.01 8.25
C GLU A 266 -15.04 -17.89 8.94
N LYS A 267 -15.19 -16.82 9.73
CA LYS A 267 -16.49 -16.42 10.28
C LYS A 267 -17.33 -15.75 9.19
N ASP A 268 -18.65 -15.67 9.38
CA ASP A 268 -19.59 -14.98 8.48
C ASP A 268 -19.51 -15.46 7.02
N LYS A 269 -19.34 -16.76 6.81
CA LYS A 269 -19.09 -17.39 5.50
C LYS A 269 -20.13 -17.03 4.46
N VAL A 270 -21.41 -17.07 4.86
CA VAL A 270 -22.54 -16.85 3.94
C VAL A 270 -22.50 -15.45 3.34
N ASN A 271 -22.32 -14.42 4.18
CA ASN A 271 -22.22 -13.04 3.69
C ASN A 271 -20.96 -12.81 2.86
N LYS A 272 -19.82 -13.39 3.27
CA LYS A 272 -18.58 -13.31 2.49
C LYS A 272 -18.74 -13.92 1.11
N ILE A 273 -19.35 -15.10 1.01
CA ILE A 273 -19.60 -15.77 -0.27
C ILE A 273 -20.57 -14.93 -1.12
N LYS A 274 -21.66 -14.42 -0.55
CA LYS A 274 -22.58 -13.51 -1.25
C LYS A 274 -21.86 -12.29 -1.80
N MET A 275 -20.96 -11.69 -1.01
CA MET A 275 -20.22 -10.50 -1.42
C MET A 275 -19.13 -10.80 -2.46
N VAL A 276 -18.51 -11.99 -2.45
CA VAL A 276 -17.64 -12.45 -3.53
C VAL A 276 -18.42 -12.55 -4.83
N PHE A 277 -19.59 -13.20 -4.84
CA PHE A 277 -20.45 -13.29 -6.04
C PHE A 277 -20.95 -11.92 -6.49
N LYS A 278 -21.31 -11.03 -5.56
CA LYS A 278 -21.70 -9.65 -5.88
C LYS A 278 -20.53 -8.90 -6.54
N GLY A 279 -19.33 -9.01 -6.01
CA GLY A 279 -18.14 -8.38 -6.59
C GLY A 279 -17.88 -8.84 -8.03
N TYR A 280 -17.97 -10.15 -8.28
CA TYR A 280 -17.87 -10.69 -9.64
C TYR A 280 -18.97 -10.18 -10.59
N LYS A 281 -20.24 -10.16 -10.11
CA LYS A 281 -21.38 -9.66 -10.89
C LYS A 281 -21.23 -8.18 -11.23
N ASP A 282 -20.75 -7.37 -10.28
CA ASP A 282 -20.58 -5.93 -10.45
C ASP A 282 -19.39 -5.63 -11.40
N TYR A 283 -18.31 -6.43 -11.34
CA TYR A 283 -17.26 -6.41 -12.37
C TYR A 283 -17.86 -6.66 -13.78
N LYS A 284 -18.69 -7.71 -13.95
CA LYS A 284 -19.33 -8.00 -15.24
C LYS A 284 -20.24 -6.90 -15.75
N LYS A 285 -20.78 -6.07 -14.86
CA LYS A 285 -21.60 -4.90 -15.18
C LYS A 285 -20.81 -3.61 -15.39
N GLY A 286 -19.50 -3.62 -15.25
CA GLY A 286 -18.68 -2.43 -15.33
C GLY A 286 -18.80 -1.49 -14.11
N ILE A 287 -19.34 -1.95 -12.97
CA ILE A 287 -19.54 -1.12 -11.76
C ILE A 287 -18.21 -0.93 -11.04
N ARG A 288 -17.81 0.33 -10.83
CA ARG A 288 -16.57 0.74 -10.16
C ARG A 288 -16.85 1.68 -8.99
N GLY A 289 -15.80 2.04 -8.24
CA GLY A 289 -15.86 3.00 -7.13
C GLY A 289 -16.47 2.41 -5.86
N LYS A 290 -16.97 3.30 -4.98
CA LYS A 290 -17.59 2.96 -3.70
C LYS A 290 -18.87 2.15 -3.91
N LEU A 291 -19.03 1.06 -3.16
CA LEU A 291 -20.27 0.29 -3.16
C LEU A 291 -21.40 1.14 -2.58
N LYS A 292 -22.46 1.29 -3.36
CA LYS A 292 -23.70 1.98 -2.96
C LYS A 292 -24.65 1.04 -2.25
#